data_d5358bf999dd53048babe01d1769b53d
#
_entry.id   d5358bf999dd53048babe01d1769b53d
#
_cell.length_a   1.000
_cell.length_b   1.000
_cell.length_c   1.000
_cell.angle_alpha   90.00
_cell.angle_beta   90.00
_cell.angle_gamma   90.00
#
_symmetry.space_group_name_H-M   'P 1'
#
loop_
_entity.id
_entity.type
_entity.pdbx_description
1 polymer ?
#
loop_
_entity_poly.entity_id
_entity_poly.type
_entity_poly.pdbx_seq_one_letter_code
_entity_poly.pdbx_strand_id
1 'polypeptide(L)' 'MGQTARIVGKVEYREGDGPMLTIRPGPCEVDHAPDSATLSWLDGDTRGLAAIPLTDFNRFVASRAIQLDA' A
#
# COMPACT_ATOMS: atom_id res chain seq x y z
N MET A 1 12.33 9.02 -3.95
CA MET A 1 12.65 8.31 -2.71
C MET A 1 11.39 7.83 -2.04
N GLY A 2 11.40 6.61 -1.55
CA GLY A 2 10.24 6.05 -0.90
C GLY A 2 10.00 6.62 0.48
N GLN A 3 8.76 6.60 0.89
CA GLN A 3 8.36 6.97 2.23
C GLN A 3 8.04 5.69 3.00
N THR A 4 8.48 5.61 4.25
CA THR A 4 8.18 4.46 5.09
C THR A 4 6.77 4.60 5.68
N ALA A 5 6.04 3.49 5.73
CA ALA A 5 4.70 3.47 6.27
C ALA A 5 4.44 2.12 6.92
N ARG A 6 3.29 1.99 7.56
CA ARG A 6 2.86 0.75 8.18
C ARG A 6 1.41 0.48 7.85
N ILE A 7 1.12 -0.74 7.45
CA ILE A 7 -0.25 -1.18 7.22
C ILE A 7 -0.77 -1.79 8.52
N VAL A 8 -1.82 -1.17 9.09
CA VAL A 8 -2.38 -1.62 10.37
C VAL A 8 -3.83 -2.05 10.23
N GLY A 9 -4.48 -1.69 9.13
CA GLY A 9 -5.85 -2.07 8.85
C GLY A 9 -5.94 -2.93 7.61
N LYS A 10 -7.15 -3.10 7.11
CA LYS A 10 -7.39 -3.91 5.92
C LYS A 10 -7.18 -3.06 4.68
N VAL A 11 -6.13 -3.36 3.92
CA VAL A 11 -5.82 -2.68 2.66
C VAL A 11 -5.95 -3.70 1.54
N GLU A 12 -6.88 -3.45 0.62
CA GLU A 12 -7.14 -4.34 -0.50
C GLU A 12 -6.85 -3.61 -1.81
N TYR A 13 -6.38 -4.35 -2.78
CA TYR A 13 -6.11 -3.81 -4.10
C TYR A 13 -6.43 -4.85 -5.15
N ARG A 14 -6.58 -4.39 -6.40
CA ARG A 14 -6.85 -5.26 -7.53
C ARG A 14 -5.84 -5.00 -8.62
N GLU A 15 -5.28 -6.07 -9.16
CA GLU A 15 -4.41 -5.99 -10.33
C GLU A 15 -5.25 -6.28 -11.57
N GLY A 16 -5.42 -5.24 -12.42
CA GLY A 16 -6.22 -5.39 -13.63
C GLY A 16 -7.63 -5.85 -13.31
N ASP A 17 -8.09 -6.89 -13.98
CA ASP A 17 -9.43 -7.46 -13.78
C ASP A 17 -9.43 -8.64 -12.81
N GLY A 18 -8.31 -8.86 -12.11
CA GLY A 18 -8.19 -9.98 -11.19
C GLY A 18 -8.98 -9.79 -9.89
N PRO A 19 -8.92 -10.77 -8.99
CA PRO A 19 -9.60 -10.67 -7.71
C PRO A 19 -8.93 -9.63 -6.82
N MET A 20 -9.67 -9.17 -5.81
CA MET A 20 -9.09 -8.28 -4.80
C MET A 20 -8.08 -9.06 -3.97
N LEU A 21 -6.93 -8.44 -3.77
CA LEU A 21 -5.85 -9.01 -2.94
C LEU A 21 -5.69 -8.14 -1.70
N THR A 22 -5.36 -8.78 -0.59
CA THR A 22 -5.16 -8.08 0.67
C THR A 22 -3.67 -7.97 0.97
N ILE A 23 -3.23 -6.78 1.33
CA ILE A 23 -1.85 -6.56 1.74
C ILE A 23 -1.75 -6.91 3.23
N ARG A 24 -0.77 -7.76 3.58
CA ARG A 24 -0.62 -8.17 4.97
C ARG A 24 -0.18 -6.98 5.83
N PRO A 25 -0.64 -6.90 7.08
CA PRO A 25 -0.23 -5.84 8.00
C PRO A 25 1.28 -5.89 8.25
N GLY A 26 1.87 -4.72 8.44
CA GLY A 26 3.28 -4.60 8.75
C GLY A 26 3.92 -3.41 8.04
N PRO A 27 5.26 -3.28 8.14
CA PRO A 27 5.95 -2.16 7.51
C PRO A 27 5.96 -2.27 6.00
N CYS A 28 5.92 -1.13 5.34
CA CYS A 28 6.00 -1.05 3.89
C CYS A 28 6.67 0.26 3.48
N GLU A 29 7.03 0.32 2.20
CA GLU A 29 7.53 1.56 1.59
C GLU A 29 6.51 2.05 0.59
N VAL A 30 6.41 3.37 0.47
CA VAL A 30 5.44 4.01 -0.42
C VAL A 30 6.20 4.92 -1.39
N ASP A 31 5.98 4.72 -2.68
CA ASP A 31 6.47 5.61 -3.72
C ASP A 31 5.28 6.32 -4.35
N HIS A 32 5.33 7.66 -4.34
CA HIS A 32 4.26 8.46 -4.91
C HIS A 32 4.52 8.77 -6.37
N ALA A 33 3.48 8.61 -7.18
CA ALA A 33 3.44 9.09 -8.54
C ALA A 33 2.29 10.11 -8.64
N PRO A 34 2.18 10.86 -9.75
CA PRO A 34 1.14 11.89 -9.84
C PRO A 34 -0.29 11.39 -9.62
N ASP A 35 -0.57 10.16 -10.00
CA ASP A 35 -1.93 9.61 -9.93
C ASP A 35 -2.01 8.27 -9.21
N SER A 36 -0.92 7.82 -8.60
CA SER A 36 -0.90 6.52 -7.94
C SER A 36 0.11 6.49 -6.81
N ALA A 37 0.00 5.48 -5.97
CA ALA A 37 0.98 5.18 -4.94
C ALA A 37 1.36 3.72 -5.06
N THR A 38 2.65 3.43 -5.06
CA THR A 38 3.15 2.06 -5.13
C THR A 38 3.60 1.66 -3.74
N LEU A 39 3.03 0.58 -3.23
CA LEU A 39 3.39 0.02 -1.94
C LEU A 39 4.30 -1.18 -2.16
N SER A 40 5.37 -1.28 -1.37
CA SER A 40 6.23 -2.44 -1.40
C SER A 40 6.45 -2.93 0.03
N TRP A 41 6.44 -4.25 0.18
CA TRP A 41 6.61 -4.87 1.50
C TRP A 41 7.38 -6.18 1.35
N LEU A 42 7.87 -6.69 2.47
CA LEU A 42 8.52 -7.99 2.51
C LEU A 42 7.58 -9.01 3.15
N ASP A 43 7.49 -10.18 2.51
CA ASP A 43 6.74 -11.32 3.01
C ASP A 43 7.70 -12.51 3.04
N GLY A 44 8.42 -12.66 4.16
CA GLY A 44 9.50 -13.62 4.23
C GLY A 44 10.63 -13.22 3.29
N ASP A 45 10.97 -14.10 2.36
CA ASP A 45 12.00 -13.84 1.36
C ASP A 45 11.44 -13.22 0.08
N THR A 46 10.14 -12.99 0.03
CA THR A 46 9.47 -12.49 -1.16
C THR A 46 9.11 -11.02 -0.99
N ARG A 47 9.32 -10.24 -2.06
CA ARG A 47 8.93 -8.84 -2.06
C ARG A 47 7.60 -8.68 -2.78
N GLY A 48 6.62 -8.06 -2.11
CA GLY A 48 5.35 -7.73 -2.72
C GLY A 48 5.35 -6.28 -3.22
N LEU A 49 4.64 -6.05 -4.31
CA LEU A 49 4.45 -4.72 -4.89
C LEU A 49 3.00 -4.55 -5.29
N ALA A 50 2.45 -3.38 -5.01
CA ALA A 50 1.09 -3.05 -5.43
C ALA A 50 1.02 -1.57 -5.76
N ALA A 51 0.50 -1.25 -6.94
CA ALA A 51 0.22 0.14 -7.32
C ALA A 51 -1.29 0.36 -7.16
N ILE A 52 -1.66 1.36 -6.38
CA ILE A 52 -3.06 1.69 -6.15
C ILE A 52 -3.33 3.13 -6.58
N PRO A 53 -4.56 3.45 -7.01
CA PRO A 53 -4.90 4.83 -7.32
C PRO A 53 -4.67 5.74 -6.12
N LEU A 54 -4.21 6.95 -6.37
CA LEU A 54 -3.90 7.88 -5.29
C LEU A 54 -5.13 8.18 -4.44
N THR A 55 -6.32 8.22 -5.05
CA THR A 55 -7.57 8.43 -4.31
C THR A 55 -7.81 7.33 -3.29
N ASP A 56 -7.55 6.07 -3.68
CA ASP A 56 -7.70 4.94 -2.76
C ASP A 56 -6.63 4.99 -1.68
N PHE A 57 -5.39 5.32 -2.04
CA PHE A 57 -4.32 5.45 -1.07
C PHE A 57 -4.66 6.51 -0.02
N ASN A 58 -5.14 7.67 -0.46
CA ASN A 58 -5.52 8.74 0.46
C ASN A 58 -6.66 8.31 1.38
N ARG A 59 -7.61 7.53 0.88
CA ARG A 59 -8.70 7.01 1.68
C ARG A 59 -8.20 6.04 2.76
N PHE A 60 -7.25 5.17 2.42
CA PHE A 60 -6.67 4.26 3.41
C PHE A 60 -5.90 5.02 4.48
N VAL A 61 -5.20 6.08 4.10
CA VAL A 61 -4.48 6.92 5.07
C VAL A 61 -5.49 7.64 5.98
N ALA A 62 -6.56 8.17 5.41
CA ALA A 62 -7.59 8.88 6.18
C ALA A 62 -8.28 7.95 7.16
N SER A 63 -8.51 6.69 6.79
CA SER A 63 -9.14 5.71 7.68
C SER A 63 -8.17 5.07 8.64
N ARG A 64 -6.88 5.41 8.55
CA ARG A 64 -5.78 4.88 9.36
C ARG A 64 -5.48 3.40 9.10
N ALA A 65 -5.93 2.88 7.98
CA ALA A 65 -5.51 1.54 7.56
C ALA A 65 -4.03 1.54 7.16
N ILE A 66 -3.54 2.68 6.65
CA ILE A 66 -2.13 2.90 6.39
C ILE A 66 -1.68 4.09 7.24
N GLN A 67 -0.63 3.89 8.04
CA GLN A 67 -0.04 4.94 8.85
C GLN A 67 1.31 5.32 8.24
N LEU A 68 1.45 6.58 7.89
CA LEU A 68 2.70 7.09 7.35
C LEU A 68 3.64 7.46 8.48
N ASP A 69 4.90 7.08 8.33
CA ASP A 69 5.94 7.51 9.25
C ASP A 69 6.36 8.94 8.86
N ALA A 70 6.19 9.83 9.78
CA ALA A 70 6.53 11.23 9.54
C ALA A 70 8.04 11.47 9.64
#